data_ef9d9400cab3abd923b7c67c7c2d41aa
#
_entry.id   ef9d9400cab3abd923b7c67c7c2d41aa
#
_cell.length_a   1.000
_cell.length_b   1.000
_cell.length_c   1.000
_cell.angle_alpha   90.00
_cell.angle_beta   90.00
_cell.angle_gamma   90.00
#
_symmetry.space_group_name_H-M   'P 1'
#
loop_
_entity.id
_entity.type
_entity.pdbx_description
1 polymer ?
#
loop_
_entity_poly.entity_id
_entity_poly.type
_entity_poly.pdbx_seq_one_letter_code
_entity_poly.pdbx_strand_id
1 'polypeptide(L)'
;MERRSIRDIRNSEFIQATLQAVQQKGFQNVTLSEIAAYASTTAASITYHFGSKENLLEATMRHLLELLRREVINNLKDAKTSKQRLQAVLAANFSDSLFTKTHCNVWVQFWSAAPYQPALARLQKINRSRVASHLRRETQLLVVSERQQMVEQALQSYIDGVWISAAQSTAVIDAKAARKDINNLLDLLVSAG
;
A
#
# COMPACT_ATOMS: atom_id res chain seq x y z
N MET A 1 4.09 4.48 25.78
CA MET A 1 2.96 3.98 24.96
C MET A 1 1.84 5.01 25.01
N GLU A 2 1.55 5.66 23.92
CA GLU A 2 0.46 6.64 23.84
C GLU A 2 -0.89 5.90 23.96
N ARG A 3 -1.73 6.31 24.86
CA ARG A 3 -3.03 5.68 25.13
C ARG A 3 -3.99 6.04 23.99
N ARG A 4 -4.28 5.08 23.10
CA ARG A 4 -5.26 5.27 22.03
C ARG A 4 -6.61 5.68 22.61
N SER A 5 -7.25 6.70 22.02
CA SER A 5 -8.59 7.10 22.43
C SER A 5 -9.62 6.04 22.03
N ILE A 6 -10.77 5.99 22.71
CA ILE A 6 -11.88 5.10 22.34
C ILE A 6 -12.31 5.36 20.87
N ARG A 7 -12.26 6.62 20.46
CA ARG A 7 -12.56 7.01 19.07
C ARG A 7 -11.58 6.41 18.08
N ASP A 8 -10.28 6.39 18.40
CA ASP A 8 -9.25 5.81 17.53
C ASP A 8 -9.38 4.29 17.40
N ILE A 9 -9.76 3.62 18.49
CA ILE A 9 -10.03 2.18 18.49
C ILE A 9 -11.22 1.88 17.57
N ARG A 10 -12.33 2.62 17.73
CA ARG A 10 -13.52 2.47 16.89
C ARG A 10 -13.23 2.77 15.41
N ASN A 11 -12.50 3.84 15.13
CA ASN A 11 -12.10 4.16 13.75
C ASN A 11 -11.27 3.03 13.12
N SER A 12 -10.36 2.42 13.89
CA SER A 12 -9.59 1.25 13.44
C SER A 12 -10.49 0.04 13.12
N GLU A 13 -11.49 -0.25 13.97
CA GLU A 13 -12.45 -1.33 13.75
C GLU A 13 -13.25 -1.12 12.45
N PHE A 14 -13.73 0.11 12.21
CA PHE A 14 -14.47 0.44 10.99
C PHE A 14 -13.59 0.34 9.74
N ILE A 15 -12.33 0.74 9.82
CA ILE A 15 -11.36 0.58 8.72
C ILE A 15 -11.13 -0.90 8.42
N GLN A 16 -10.96 -1.76 9.43
CA GLN A 16 -10.79 -3.20 9.22
C GLN A 16 -12.05 -3.84 8.60
N ALA A 17 -13.23 -3.48 9.10
CA ALA A 17 -14.51 -3.91 8.52
C ALA A 17 -14.65 -3.46 7.04
N THR A 18 -14.20 -2.24 6.73
CA THR A 18 -14.21 -1.71 5.37
C THR A 18 -13.32 -2.52 4.44
N LEU A 19 -12.12 -2.89 4.87
CA LEU A 19 -11.21 -3.73 4.08
C LEU A 19 -11.86 -5.07 3.72
N GLN A 20 -12.53 -5.72 4.68
CA GLN A 20 -13.23 -6.99 4.47
C GLN A 20 -14.44 -6.82 3.53
N ALA A 21 -15.26 -5.80 3.75
CA ALA A 21 -16.43 -5.53 2.93
C ALA A 21 -16.06 -5.19 1.48
N VAL A 22 -15.03 -4.36 1.27
CA VAL A 22 -14.51 -4.01 -0.06
C VAL A 22 -13.94 -5.24 -0.77
N GLN A 23 -13.23 -6.12 -0.07
CA GLN A 23 -12.73 -7.36 -0.65
C GLN A 23 -13.86 -8.24 -1.22
N GLN A 24 -15.02 -8.29 -0.55
CA GLN A 24 -16.14 -9.14 -0.93
C GLN A 24 -17.08 -8.50 -1.96
N LYS A 25 -17.33 -7.22 -1.84
CA LYS A 25 -18.37 -6.49 -2.61
C LYS A 25 -17.81 -5.56 -3.67
N GLY A 26 -16.56 -5.22 -3.57
CA GLY A 26 -15.91 -4.22 -4.41
C GLY A 26 -16.07 -2.80 -3.88
N PHE A 27 -15.09 -1.98 -4.22
CA PHE A 27 -14.94 -0.61 -3.73
C PHE A 27 -16.13 0.31 -4.08
N GLN A 28 -16.68 0.15 -5.28
CA GLN A 28 -17.81 0.98 -5.74
C GLN A 28 -19.15 0.52 -5.16
N ASN A 29 -19.35 -0.79 -5.05
CA ASN A 29 -20.64 -1.40 -4.71
C ASN A 29 -20.89 -1.50 -3.21
N VAL A 30 -19.84 -1.48 -2.38
CA VAL A 30 -19.95 -1.61 -0.93
C VAL A 30 -20.81 -0.49 -0.34
N THR A 31 -21.71 -0.84 0.58
CA THR A 31 -22.59 0.09 1.30
C THR A 31 -22.16 0.25 2.75
N LEU A 32 -22.56 1.36 3.40
CA LEU A 32 -22.32 1.55 4.83
C LEU A 32 -22.99 0.48 5.69
N SER A 33 -24.14 -0.04 5.28
CA SER A 33 -24.85 -1.11 5.97
C SER A 33 -24.07 -2.44 5.93
N GLU A 34 -23.46 -2.76 4.80
CA GLU A 34 -22.60 -3.95 4.68
C GLU A 34 -21.33 -3.81 5.52
N ILE A 35 -20.68 -2.64 5.51
CA ILE A 35 -19.53 -2.37 6.36
C ILE A 35 -19.92 -2.48 7.84
N ALA A 36 -21.09 -1.93 8.22
CA ALA A 36 -21.59 -1.99 9.58
C ALA A 36 -21.83 -3.43 10.05
N ALA A 37 -22.28 -4.32 9.17
CA ALA A 37 -22.44 -5.73 9.49
C ALA A 37 -21.09 -6.39 9.88
N TYR A 38 -20.02 -6.11 9.14
CA TYR A 38 -18.67 -6.59 9.48
C TYR A 38 -18.12 -6.00 10.80
N ALA A 39 -18.54 -4.78 11.16
CA ALA A 39 -18.12 -4.11 12.39
C ALA A 39 -19.06 -4.39 13.58
N SER A 40 -20.09 -5.24 13.43
CA SER A 40 -21.13 -5.51 14.44
C SER A 40 -21.74 -4.22 15.00
N THR A 41 -22.10 -3.29 14.12
CA THR A 41 -22.61 -1.96 14.45
C THR A 41 -23.71 -1.50 13.47
N THR A 42 -24.09 -0.22 13.50
CA THR A 42 -25.06 0.38 12.62
C THR A 42 -24.41 1.32 11.60
N ALA A 43 -25.02 1.51 10.43
CA ALA A 43 -24.58 2.50 9.45
C ALA A 43 -24.57 3.93 10.04
N ALA A 44 -25.51 4.25 10.93
CA ALA A 44 -25.57 5.53 11.64
C ALA A 44 -24.33 5.77 12.50
N SER A 45 -23.83 4.73 13.20
CA SER A 45 -22.60 4.82 13.98
C SER A 45 -21.40 5.15 13.09
N ILE A 46 -21.27 4.49 11.92
CA ILE A 46 -20.19 4.77 10.97
C ILE A 46 -20.30 6.20 10.44
N THR A 47 -21.53 6.63 10.08
CA THR A 47 -21.79 8.00 9.61
C THR A 47 -21.43 9.05 10.66
N TYR A 48 -21.69 8.79 11.93
CA TYR A 48 -21.27 9.67 13.03
C TYR A 48 -19.75 9.84 13.09
N HIS A 49 -18.96 8.79 12.81
CA HIS A 49 -17.49 8.82 12.86
C HIS A 49 -16.85 9.43 11.61
N PHE A 50 -17.37 9.13 10.43
CA PHE A 50 -16.71 9.45 9.15
C PHE A 50 -17.51 10.41 8.27
N GLY A 51 -18.79 10.65 8.57
CA GLY A 51 -19.68 11.51 7.80
C GLY A 51 -20.26 10.82 6.56
N SER A 52 -19.44 10.19 5.71
CA SER A 52 -19.90 9.54 4.48
C SER A 52 -19.13 8.24 4.18
N LYS A 53 -19.63 7.45 3.23
CA LYS A 53 -18.92 6.26 2.70
C LYS A 53 -17.59 6.67 2.05
N GLU A 54 -17.58 7.74 1.30
CA GLU A 54 -16.41 8.24 0.58
C GLU A 54 -15.29 8.62 1.56
N ASN A 55 -15.64 9.30 2.66
CA ASN A 55 -14.69 9.66 3.71
C ASN A 55 -14.13 8.42 4.42
N LEU A 56 -14.95 7.39 4.66
CA LEU A 56 -14.50 6.13 5.24
C LEU A 56 -13.56 5.39 4.29
N LEU A 57 -13.87 5.33 3.00
CA LEU A 57 -13.02 4.73 1.98
C LEU A 57 -11.69 5.49 1.85
N GLU A 58 -11.71 6.83 1.87
CA GLU A 58 -10.50 7.65 1.91
C GLU A 58 -9.66 7.36 3.16
N ALA A 59 -10.29 7.30 4.34
CA ALA A 59 -9.62 6.98 5.60
C ALA A 59 -8.99 5.57 5.58
N THR A 60 -9.67 4.59 4.95
CA THR A 60 -9.16 3.24 4.77
C THR A 60 -7.91 3.24 3.89
N MET A 61 -7.90 3.99 2.80
CA MET A 61 -6.72 4.12 1.96
C MET A 61 -5.58 4.86 2.65
N ARG A 62 -5.88 5.92 3.42
CA ARG A 62 -4.87 6.58 4.28
C ARG A 62 -4.23 5.61 5.26
N HIS A 63 -5.02 4.71 5.84
CA HIS A 63 -4.52 3.69 6.76
C HIS A 63 -3.52 2.74 6.06
N LEU A 64 -3.83 2.24 4.87
CA LEU A 64 -2.91 1.38 4.10
C LEU A 64 -1.63 2.12 3.71
N LEU A 65 -1.73 3.38 3.29
CA LEU A 65 -0.56 4.22 2.98
C LEU A 65 0.32 4.48 4.22
N GLU A 66 -0.29 4.62 5.40
CA GLU A 66 0.45 4.78 6.65
C GLU A 66 1.10 3.46 7.11
N LEU A 67 0.48 2.31 6.86
CA LEU A 67 1.13 1.01 7.05
C LEU A 67 2.40 0.91 6.20
N LEU A 68 2.29 1.17 4.89
CA LEU A 68 3.45 1.17 3.99
C LEU A 68 4.56 2.13 4.49
N ARG A 69 4.17 3.36 4.87
CA ARG A 69 5.13 4.34 5.39
C ARG A 69 5.87 3.84 6.63
N ARG A 70 5.17 3.20 7.57
CA ARG A 70 5.78 2.62 8.78
C ARG A 70 6.75 1.51 8.45
N GLU A 71 6.38 0.62 7.53
CA GLU A 71 7.27 -0.46 7.07
C GLU A 71 8.54 0.11 6.43
N VAL A 72 8.43 1.12 5.56
CA VAL A 72 9.60 1.81 4.97
C VAL A 72 10.49 2.40 6.06
N ILE A 73 9.91 3.14 7.02
CA ILE A 73 10.69 3.76 8.11
C ILE A 73 11.38 2.70 8.96
N ASN A 74 10.68 1.61 9.30
CA ASN A 74 11.25 0.53 10.11
C ASN A 74 12.41 -0.15 9.40
N ASN A 75 12.24 -0.49 8.13
CA ASN A 75 13.27 -1.16 7.35
C ASN A 75 14.50 -0.26 7.11
N LEU A 76 14.31 1.07 7.03
CA LEU A 76 15.41 2.02 6.82
C LEU A 76 16.31 2.21 8.04
N LYS A 77 15.87 1.85 9.26
CA LYS A 77 16.65 2.08 10.49
C LYS A 77 18.02 1.41 10.46
N ASP A 78 18.10 0.22 9.89
CA ASP A 78 19.30 -0.60 9.87
C ASP A 78 20.07 -0.50 8.55
N ALA A 79 19.55 0.23 7.56
CA ALA A 79 20.12 0.38 6.24
C ALA A 79 21.25 1.43 6.22
N LYS A 80 22.49 1.01 5.96
CA LYS A 80 23.70 1.85 6.00
C LYS A 80 24.14 2.32 4.61
N THR A 81 23.96 1.50 3.58
CA THR A 81 24.37 1.79 2.21
C THR A 81 23.16 2.14 1.33
N SER A 82 23.38 2.84 0.21
CA SER A 82 22.33 3.16 -0.76
C SER A 82 21.61 1.90 -1.27
N LYS A 83 22.37 0.82 -1.53
CA LYS A 83 21.79 -0.47 -1.91
C LYS A 83 20.87 -1.02 -0.82
N GLN A 84 21.33 -1.06 0.43
CA GLN A 84 20.49 -1.51 1.57
C GLN A 84 19.26 -0.64 1.77
N ARG A 85 19.38 0.67 1.58
CA ARG A 85 18.24 1.60 1.68
C ARG A 85 17.22 1.36 0.56
N LEU A 86 17.69 1.12 -0.65
CA LEU A 86 16.81 0.77 -1.77
C LEU A 86 16.12 -0.58 -1.52
N GLN A 87 16.86 -1.61 -1.07
CA GLN A 87 16.29 -2.89 -0.67
C GLN A 87 15.23 -2.74 0.45
N ALA A 88 15.50 -1.90 1.45
CA ALA A 88 14.57 -1.62 2.55
C ALA A 88 13.24 -1.01 2.05
N VAL A 89 13.32 -0.04 1.14
CA VAL A 89 12.13 0.60 0.53
C VAL A 89 11.34 -0.42 -0.32
N LEU A 90 12.03 -1.21 -1.13
CA LEU A 90 11.40 -2.22 -1.98
C LEU A 90 10.73 -3.31 -1.15
N ALA A 91 11.44 -3.86 -0.14
CA ALA A 91 10.93 -4.90 0.74
C ALA A 91 9.70 -4.47 1.56
N ALA A 92 9.60 -3.18 1.91
CA ALA A 92 8.46 -2.64 2.65
C ALA A 92 7.12 -2.84 1.91
N ASN A 93 7.14 -2.84 0.57
CA ASN A 93 5.95 -3.10 -0.25
C ASN A 93 5.45 -4.55 -0.15
N PHE A 94 6.29 -5.46 0.31
CA PHE A 94 6.02 -6.88 0.46
C PHE A 94 6.15 -7.35 1.92
N SER A 95 5.87 -6.46 2.89
CA SER A 95 5.84 -6.86 4.31
C SER A 95 4.66 -7.79 4.60
N ASP A 96 4.81 -8.68 5.57
CA ASP A 96 3.77 -9.64 5.93
C ASP A 96 2.49 -8.94 6.46
N SER A 97 2.63 -7.73 7.01
CA SER A 97 1.52 -6.91 7.49
C SER A 97 0.73 -6.22 6.37
N LEU A 98 1.40 -5.91 5.24
CA LEU A 98 0.81 -5.13 4.15
C LEU A 98 0.47 -5.98 2.91
N PHE A 99 1.36 -6.90 2.51
CA PHE A 99 1.19 -7.70 1.30
C PHE A 99 0.32 -8.92 1.58
N THR A 100 -0.97 -8.68 1.79
CA THR A 100 -2.00 -9.69 2.05
C THR A 100 -3.03 -9.70 0.92
N LYS A 101 -3.76 -10.81 0.77
CA LYS A 101 -4.81 -10.94 -0.25
C LYS A 101 -5.84 -9.81 -0.17
N THR A 102 -6.29 -9.50 1.04
CA THR A 102 -7.24 -8.43 1.29
C THR A 102 -6.68 -7.06 0.85
N HIS A 103 -5.47 -6.74 1.27
CA HIS A 103 -4.87 -5.45 0.94
C HIS A 103 -4.55 -5.32 -0.54
N CYS A 104 -4.03 -6.37 -1.19
CA CYS A 104 -3.78 -6.35 -2.64
C CYS A 104 -5.07 -6.10 -3.42
N ASN A 105 -6.15 -6.78 -3.05
CA ASN A 105 -7.45 -6.63 -3.69
C ASN A 105 -8.01 -5.21 -3.54
N VAL A 106 -8.01 -4.68 -2.30
CA VAL A 106 -8.47 -3.31 -2.01
C VAL A 106 -7.61 -2.28 -2.73
N TRP A 107 -6.29 -2.49 -2.78
CA TRP A 107 -5.36 -1.56 -3.41
C TRP A 107 -5.56 -1.45 -4.92
N VAL A 108 -5.74 -2.58 -5.62
CA VAL A 108 -6.00 -2.58 -7.07
C VAL A 108 -7.33 -1.88 -7.39
N GLN A 109 -8.36 -2.09 -6.56
CA GLN A 109 -9.64 -1.38 -6.69
C GLN A 109 -9.50 0.11 -6.43
N PHE A 110 -8.67 0.52 -5.46
CA PHE A 110 -8.33 1.92 -5.23
C PHE A 110 -7.65 2.54 -6.46
N TRP A 111 -6.68 1.86 -7.07
CA TRP A 111 -6.05 2.36 -8.29
C TRP A 111 -7.05 2.59 -9.42
N SER A 112 -8.01 1.68 -9.57
CA SER A 112 -9.09 1.81 -10.55
C SER A 112 -10.04 2.98 -10.25
N ALA A 113 -10.32 3.26 -8.98
CA ALA A 113 -11.23 4.33 -8.55
C ALA A 113 -10.57 5.71 -8.51
N ALA A 114 -9.26 5.79 -8.27
CA ALA A 114 -8.52 7.03 -8.05
C ALA A 114 -8.70 8.07 -9.18
N PRO A 115 -8.69 7.72 -10.48
CA PRO A 115 -8.88 8.71 -11.55
C PRO A 115 -10.23 9.44 -11.51
N TYR A 116 -11.24 8.84 -10.89
CA TYR A 116 -12.62 9.35 -10.85
C TYR A 116 -12.99 10.03 -9.54
N GLN A 117 -12.13 9.99 -8.52
CA GLN A 117 -12.38 10.52 -7.19
C GLN A 117 -11.22 11.43 -6.73
N PRO A 118 -11.43 12.78 -6.66
CA PRO A 118 -10.34 13.74 -6.38
C PRO A 118 -9.55 13.45 -5.10
N ALA A 119 -10.24 13.01 -4.03
CA ALA A 119 -9.59 12.67 -2.77
C ALA A 119 -8.63 11.46 -2.92
N LEU A 120 -9.06 10.42 -3.62
CA LEU A 120 -8.27 9.23 -3.89
C LEU A 120 -7.13 9.52 -4.88
N ALA A 121 -7.39 10.33 -5.93
CA ALA A 121 -6.36 10.78 -6.87
C ALA A 121 -5.23 11.51 -6.14
N ARG A 122 -5.56 12.38 -5.18
CA ARG A 122 -4.58 13.07 -4.34
C ARG A 122 -3.74 12.09 -3.51
N LEU A 123 -4.36 11.10 -2.88
CA LEU A 123 -3.64 10.06 -2.13
C LEU A 123 -2.71 9.25 -3.02
N GLN A 124 -3.18 8.85 -4.20
CA GLN A 124 -2.37 8.12 -5.18
C GLN A 124 -1.18 8.94 -5.66
N LYS A 125 -1.38 10.23 -5.96
CA LYS A 125 -0.29 11.14 -6.34
C LYS A 125 0.77 11.25 -5.25
N ILE A 126 0.34 11.43 -3.99
CA ILE A 126 1.26 11.51 -2.84
C ILE A 126 2.05 10.21 -2.69
N ASN A 127 1.40 9.05 -2.77
CA ASN A 127 2.06 7.75 -2.67
C ASN A 127 3.10 7.57 -3.77
N ARG A 128 2.71 7.77 -5.04
CA ARG A 128 3.63 7.65 -6.18
C ARG A 128 4.81 8.60 -6.07
N SER A 129 4.59 9.85 -5.66
CA SER A 129 5.67 10.82 -5.46
C SER A 129 6.65 10.38 -4.37
N ARG A 130 6.16 9.79 -3.27
CA ARG A 130 7.02 9.28 -2.19
C ARG A 130 7.88 8.11 -2.67
N VAL A 131 7.27 7.12 -3.31
CA VAL A 131 8.01 5.96 -3.85
C VAL A 131 9.04 6.43 -4.87
N ALA A 132 8.66 7.23 -5.85
CA ALA A 132 9.57 7.78 -6.84
C ALA A 132 10.73 8.57 -6.22
N SER A 133 10.47 9.35 -5.17
CA SER A 133 11.51 10.10 -4.46
C SER A 133 12.52 9.17 -3.77
N HIS A 134 12.04 8.11 -3.12
CA HIS A 134 12.91 7.11 -2.51
C HIS A 134 13.75 6.37 -3.55
N LEU A 135 13.13 5.89 -4.64
CA LEU A 135 13.83 5.20 -5.71
C LEU A 135 14.93 6.10 -6.30
N ARG A 136 14.56 7.31 -6.74
CA ARG A 136 15.49 8.27 -7.36
C ARG A 136 16.69 8.57 -6.48
N ARG A 137 16.45 8.84 -5.19
CA ARG A 137 17.51 9.19 -4.25
C ARG A 137 18.60 8.12 -4.17
N GLU A 138 18.22 6.86 -4.15
CA GLU A 138 19.17 5.76 -3.95
C GLU A 138 19.73 5.26 -5.30
N THR A 139 18.95 5.28 -6.39
CA THR A 139 19.43 4.89 -7.73
C THR A 139 20.48 5.84 -8.28
N GLN A 140 20.40 7.15 -7.95
CA GLN A 140 21.43 8.14 -8.33
C GLN A 140 22.85 7.77 -7.84
N LEU A 141 22.95 6.99 -6.78
CA LEU A 141 24.22 6.58 -6.17
C LEU A 141 24.66 5.18 -6.60
N LEU A 142 23.84 4.46 -7.34
CA LEU A 142 24.03 3.05 -7.69
C LEU A 142 24.13 2.81 -9.19
N VAL A 143 23.57 3.72 -9.99
CA VAL A 143 23.39 3.51 -11.45
C VAL A 143 23.80 4.76 -12.19
N VAL A 144 24.45 4.61 -13.35
CA VAL A 144 24.81 5.72 -14.24
C VAL A 144 23.57 6.49 -14.69
N SER A 145 23.73 7.80 -14.95
CA SER A 145 22.61 8.74 -15.21
C SER A 145 21.67 8.28 -16.32
N GLU A 146 22.21 7.71 -17.38
CA GLU A 146 21.47 7.27 -18.55
C GLU A 146 20.50 6.12 -18.27
N ARG A 147 20.76 5.36 -17.21
CA ARG A 147 19.96 4.18 -16.81
C ARG A 147 19.01 4.43 -15.65
N GLN A 148 19.17 5.51 -14.90
CA GLN A 148 18.42 5.76 -13.66
C GLN A 148 16.92 5.70 -13.87
N GLN A 149 16.40 6.42 -14.86
CA GLN A 149 14.97 6.45 -15.16
C GLN A 149 14.42 5.06 -15.51
N MET A 150 15.15 4.29 -16.30
CA MET A 150 14.76 2.93 -16.68
C MET A 150 14.70 2.02 -15.44
N VAL A 151 15.70 2.08 -14.57
CA VAL A 151 15.75 1.28 -13.34
C VAL A 151 14.60 1.65 -12.38
N GLU A 152 14.34 2.95 -12.17
CA GLU A 152 13.24 3.44 -11.34
C GLU A 152 11.89 2.94 -11.88
N GLN A 153 11.66 3.05 -13.19
CA GLN A 153 10.43 2.58 -13.83
C GLN A 153 10.28 1.06 -13.75
N ALA A 154 11.36 0.30 -13.98
CA ALA A 154 11.33 -1.15 -13.89
C ALA A 154 10.95 -1.64 -12.47
N LEU A 155 11.58 -1.06 -11.44
CA LEU A 155 11.28 -1.40 -10.05
C LEU A 155 9.84 -1.05 -9.66
N GLN A 156 9.36 0.15 -10.05
CA GLN A 156 7.99 0.56 -9.77
C GLN A 156 6.98 -0.34 -10.50
N SER A 157 7.22 -0.63 -11.78
CA SER A 157 6.32 -1.50 -12.57
C SER A 157 6.30 -2.93 -12.05
N TYR A 158 7.43 -3.42 -11.54
CA TYR A 158 7.48 -4.74 -10.91
C TYR A 158 6.62 -4.79 -9.65
N ILE A 159 6.73 -3.79 -8.77
CA ILE A 159 5.87 -3.69 -7.57
C ILE A 159 4.40 -3.70 -7.97
N ASP A 160 4.00 -2.79 -8.87
CA ASP A 160 2.62 -2.68 -9.32
C ASP A 160 2.11 -4.01 -9.93
N GLY A 161 2.93 -4.67 -10.77
CA GLY A 161 2.61 -5.94 -11.42
C GLY A 161 2.42 -7.09 -10.42
N VAL A 162 3.29 -7.20 -9.42
CA VAL A 162 3.18 -8.25 -8.37
C VAL A 162 1.92 -8.04 -7.53
N TRP A 163 1.58 -6.80 -7.17
CA TRP A 163 0.35 -6.48 -6.45
C TRP A 163 -0.91 -6.83 -7.25
N ILE A 164 -0.94 -6.50 -8.55
CA ILE A 164 -2.05 -6.86 -9.45
C ILE A 164 -2.18 -8.39 -9.56
N SER A 165 -1.08 -9.09 -9.79
CA SER A 165 -1.05 -10.55 -9.88
C SER A 165 -1.53 -11.21 -8.58
N ALA A 166 -1.08 -10.71 -7.43
CA ALA A 166 -1.51 -11.18 -6.12
C ALA A 166 -3.01 -10.95 -5.89
N ALA A 167 -3.57 -9.81 -6.33
CA ALA A 167 -4.99 -9.52 -6.23
C ALA A 167 -5.84 -10.48 -7.09
N GLN A 168 -5.36 -10.88 -8.26
CA GLN A 168 -6.08 -11.75 -9.21
C GLN A 168 -5.90 -13.25 -8.93
N SER A 169 -4.76 -13.64 -8.34
CA SER A 169 -4.45 -15.06 -8.07
C SER A 169 -5.37 -15.66 -7.01
N THR A 170 -5.66 -16.96 -7.12
CA THR A 170 -6.27 -17.77 -6.05
C THR A 170 -5.24 -18.41 -5.13
N ALA A 171 -3.96 -18.35 -5.48
CA ALA A 171 -2.87 -18.91 -4.70
C ALA A 171 -2.65 -18.13 -3.39
N VAL A 172 -2.03 -18.81 -2.43
CA VAL A 172 -1.54 -18.17 -1.19
C VAL A 172 -0.44 -17.18 -1.52
N ILE A 173 -0.53 -15.98 -0.95
CA ILE A 173 0.50 -14.96 -1.12
C ILE A 173 1.75 -15.35 -0.33
N ASP A 174 2.90 -15.37 -1.02
CA ASP A 174 4.22 -15.56 -0.41
C ASP A 174 5.00 -14.22 -0.42
N ALA A 175 4.85 -13.48 0.68
CA ALA A 175 5.54 -12.20 0.87
C ALA A 175 7.07 -12.38 0.91
N LYS A 176 7.57 -13.52 1.40
CA LYS A 176 9.01 -13.81 1.47
C LYS A 176 9.58 -14.04 0.06
N ALA A 177 8.89 -14.80 -0.77
CA ALA A 177 9.27 -14.97 -2.18
C ALA A 177 9.27 -13.62 -2.91
N ALA A 178 8.21 -12.82 -2.77
CA ALA A 178 8.13 -11.50 -3.39
C ALA A 178 9.29 -10.56 -2.98
N ARG A 179 9.69 -10.57 -1.69
CA ARG A 179 10.86 -9.82 -1.21
C ARG A 179 12.17 -10.33 -1.81
N LYS A 180 12.32 -11.65 -1.97
CA LYS A 180 13.49 -12.24 -2.61
C LYS A 180 13.59 -11.85 -4.08
N ASP A 181 12.47 -11.92 -4.79
CA ASP A 181 12.45 -11.68 -6.23
C ASP A 181 12.70 -10.21 -6.57
N ILE A 182 12.14 -9.25 -5.82
CA ILE A 182 12.44 -7.83 -6.02
C ILE A 182 13.91 -7.50 -5.73
N ASN A 183 14.54 -8.17 -4.75
CA ASN A 183 15.96 -8.00 -4.48
C ASN A 183 16.83 -8.60 -5.60
N ASN A 184 16.47 -9.75 -6.14
CA ASN A 184 17.15 -10.34 -7.29
C ASN A 184 17.05 -9.43 -8.51
N LEU A 185 15.86 -8.87 -8.78
CA LEU A 185 15.66 -7.90 -9.86
C LEU A 185 16.53 -6.65 -9.65
N LEU A 186 16.57 -6.10 -8.43
CA LEU A 186 17.45 -4.98 -8.12
C LEU A 186 18.92 -5.31 -8.41
N ASP A 187 19.39 -6.48 -7.99
CA ASP A 187 20.77 -6.90 -8.21
C ASP A 187 21.09 -6.99 -9.71
N LEU A 188 20.20 -7.54 -10.52
CA LEU A 188 20.34 -7.57 -11.98
C LEU A 188 20.39 -6.17 -12.60
N LEU A 189 19.52 -5.25 -12.14
CA LEU A 189 19.44 -3.91 -12.69
C LEU A 189 20.64 -3.03 -12.33
N VAL A 190 21.25 -3.25 -11.17
CA VAL A 190 22.42 -2.50 -10.69
C VAL A 190 23.73 -3.07 -11.21
N SER A 191 23.85 -4.41 -11.36
CA SER A 191 25.08 -5.06 -11.80
C SER A 191 25.33 -5.01 -13.32
N ALA A 192 24.33 -4.66 -14.11
CA ALA A 192 24.41 -4.58 -15.58
C ALA A 192 25.05 -3.28 -16.09
N GLY A 193 25.84 -2.54 -15.27
CA GLY A 193 26.50 -1.28 -15.60
C GLY A 193 27.99 -1.32 -15.41
#